data_d0528d568fa32d9367d224d8465435fc
#
_entry.id   d0528d568fa32d9367d224d8465435fc
#
_cell.length_a   1.000
_cell.length_b   1.000
_cell.length_c   1.000
_cell.angle_alpha   90.00
_cell.angle_beta   90.00
_cell.angle_gamma   90.00
#
_symmetry.space_group_name_H-M   'P 1'
#
loop_
_entity.id
_entity.type
_entity.pdbx_description
1 polymer ?
#
loop_
_entity_poly.entity_id
_entity_poly.type
_entity_poly.pdbx_seq_one_letter_code
_entity_poly.pdbx_strand_id
1 'polypeptide(L)'
;MSASLTSERGYFEDFEVGQKMRHARGTTIGEIENQLVTKLVMNTADAHYNEHKARATAFGQRVVFGLVTGSIVIGLATQDTAEQALAELRLDKLRFRAPVFHGDSLTAYTDVLEKRAGDRADAGVVRFKHWGVKHDGTIVFEGEREVLLERRSHRAAPR
;
A
#
# COMPACT_ATOMS: atom_id res chain seq x y z
N MET A 1 -22.28 -15.75 21.11
CA MET A 1 -22.02 -15.37 19.71
C MET A 1 -20.52 -15.24 19.56
N SER A 2 -19.87 -16.12 18.80
CA SER A 2 -18.46 -15.97 18.44
C SER A 2 -18.40 -15.02 17.25
N ALA A 3 -17.96 -13.79 17.46
CA ALA A 3 -17.68 -12.84 16.38
C ALA A 3 -16.22 -13.04 15.95
N SER A 4 -15.99 -13.44 14.73
CA SER A 4 -14.64 -13.38 14.14
C SER A 4 -14.34 -11.92 13.81
N LEU A 5 -13.31 -11.36 14.44
CA LEU A 5 -12.85 -9.99 14.20
C LEU A 5 -11.90 -9.89 12.99
N THR A 6 -11.41 -11.02 12.50
CA THR A 6 -10.45 -11.07 11.40
C THR A 6 -11.06 -11.71 10.16
N SER A 7 -10.62 -11.27 8.99
CA SER A 7 -10.97 -11.90 7.72
C SER A 7 -10.48 -13.36 7.73
N GLU A 8 -11.32 -14.28 7.27
CA GLU A 8 -10.92 -15.67 7.01
C GLU A 8 -10.10 -15.82 5.72
N ARG A 9 -9.80 -14.71 5.05
CA ARG A 9 -9.04 -14.64 3.80
C ARG A 9 -7.64 -14.08 4.03
N GLY A 10 -6.83 -14.09 2.99
CA GLY A 10 -5.48 -13.54 3.00
C GLY A 10 -4.41 -14.57 3.31
N TYR A 11 -4.74 -15.86 3.36
CA TYR A 11 -3.78 -16.95 3.43
C TYR A 11 -3.12 -17.19 2.07
N PHE A 12 -1.97 -17.86 2.10
CA PHE A 12 -1.23 -18.17 0.88
C PHE A 12 -2.08 -18.84 -0.20
N GLU A 13 -3.01 -19.73 0.18
CA GLU A 13 -3.89 -20.46 -0.74
C GLU A 13 -4.92 -19.57 -1.44
N ASP A 14 -5.28 -18.43 -0.86
CA ASP A 14 -6.33 -17.55 -1.35
C ASP A 14 -5.93 -16.71 -2.57
N PHE A 15 -4.66 -16.74 -2.95
CA PHE A 15 -4.15 -15.96 -4.07
C PHE A 15 -3.87 -16.83 -5.29
N GLU A 16 -4.17 -16.29 -6.48
CA GLU A 16 -3.88 -16.89 -7.77
C GLU A 16 -3.06 -15.93 -8.63
N VAL A 17 -2.05 -16.44 -9.35
CA VAL A 17 -1.25 -15.63 -10.27
C VAL A 17 -2.15 -15.07 -11.38
N GLY A 18 -2.04 -13.77 -11.63
CA GLY A 18 -2.91 -13.05 -12.57
C GLY A 18 -4.20 -12.50 -11.97
N GLN A 19 -4.52 -12.83 -10.71
CA GLN A 19 -5.64 -12.23 -9.99
C GLN A 19 -5.47 -10.72 -9.90
N LYS A 20 -6.56 -9.98 -10.13
CA LYS A 20 -6.62 -8.53 -10.02
C LYS A 20 -7.63 -8.11 -8.96
N MET A 21 -7.23 -7.17 -8.12
CA MET A 21 -8.05 -6.69 -7.01
C MET A 21 -8.19 -5.17 -7.07
N ARG A 22 -9.39 -4.69 -6.82
CA ARG A 22 -9.65 -3.30 -6.45
C ARG A 22 -10.03 -3.29 -4.98
N HIS A 23 -9.27 -2.59 -4.16
CA HIS A 23 -9.54 -2.53 -2.73
C HIS A 23 -10.77 -1.68 -2.44
N ALA A 24 -11.60 -2.13 -1.50
CA ALA A 24 -12.90 -1.52 -1.23
C ALA A 24 -12.78 -0.13 -0.61
N ARG A 25 -11.67 0.14 0.09
CA ARG A 25 -11.44 1.41 0.78
C ARG A 25 -10.61 2.34 -0.08
N GLY A 26 -10.96 3.61 -0.04
CA GLY A 26 -10.15 4.71 -0.53
C GLY A 26 -9.97 5.74 0.58
N THR A 27 -9.07 6.69 0.39
CA THR A 27 -8.87 7.79 1.32
C THR A 27 -8.58 9.09 0.60
N THR A 28 -8.98 10.20 1.20
CA THR A 28 -8.56 11.54 0.76
C THR A 28 -7.36 11.96 1.58
N ILE A 29 -6.30 12.40 0.93
CA ILE A 29 -5.07 12.82 1.60
C ILE A 29 -5.24 14.23 2.13
N GLY A 30 -5.20 14.38 3.44
CA GLY A 30 -5.22 15.67 4.12
C GLY A 30 -3.84 16.31 4.20
N GLU A 31 -3.85 17.59 4.55
CA GLU A 31 -2.62 18.34 4.80
C GLU A 31 -1.85 17.83 6.02
N ILE A 32 -2.59 17.43 7.06
CA ILE A 32 -2.03 16.99 8.33
C ILE A 32 -1.18 15.74 8.15
N GLU A 33 -1.69 14.73 7.46
CA GLU A 33 -0.98 13.47 7.23
C GLU A 33 0.33 13.71 6.47
N ASN A 34 0.28 14.52 5.41
CA ASN A 34 1.48 14.83 4.64
C ASN A 34 2.52 15.57 5.49
N GLN A 35 2.12 16.61 6.20
CA GLN A 35 3.04 17.40 7.03
C GLN A 35 3.61 16.58 8.18
N LEU A 36 2.76 15.81 8.87
CA LEU A 36 3.18 15.01 10.02
C LEU A 36 4.24 13.99 9.60
N VAL A 37 3.94 13.17 8.59
CA VAL A 37 4.88 12.13 8.13
C VAL A 37 6.15 12.76 7.57
N THR A 38 6.04 13.80 6.73
CA THR A 38 7.20 14.50 6.15
C THR A 38 8.17 14.98 7.23
N LYS A 39 7.65 15.56 8.31
CA LYS A 39 8.45 16.05 9.44
C LYS A 39 9.02 14.91 10.30
N LEU A 40 8.21 13.87 10.58
CA LEU A 40 8.65 12.72 11.37
C LEU A 40 9.82 11.96 10.72
N VAL A 41 9.81 11.86 9.40
CA VAL A 41 10.92 11.23 8.65
C VAL A 41 12.02 12.21 8.27
N MET A 42 11.97 13.44 8.80
CA MET A 42 12.97 14.50 8.59
C MET A 42 13.23 14.81 7.10
N ASN A 43 12.19 14.72 6.27
CA ASN A 43 12.29 15.18 4.88
C ASN A 43 12.27 16.72 4.85
N THR A 44 13.38 17.31 4.41
CA THR A 44 13.59 18.77 4.40
C THR A 44 13.24 19.45 3.08
N ALA A 45 12.63 18.71 2.14
CA ALA A 45 12.27 19.29 0.84
C ALA A 45 11.07 20.24 0.95
N ASP A 46 11.31 21.52 0.72
CA ASP A 46 10.33 22.60 0.86
C ASP A 46 9.03 22.37 0.09
N ALA A 47 9.09 21.68 -1.05
CA ALA A 47 7.93 21.38 -1.88
C ALA A 47 6.81 20.60 -1.14
N HIS A 48 7.12 19.94 -0.02
CA HIS A 48 6.15 19.14 0.71
C HIS A 48 5.50 19.86 1.90
N TYR A 49 6.18 20.85 2.50
CA TYR A 49 5.70 21.48 3.72
C TYR A 49 5.81 23.01 3.78
N ASN A 50 6.57 23.65 2.85
CA ASN A 50 6.72 25.09 2.82
C ASN A 50 5.84 25.70 1.72
N GLU A 51 4.65 26.18 2.11
CA GLU A 51 3.68 26.74 1.17
C GLU A 51 4.23 27.93 0.39
N HIS A 52 4.99 28.83 1.05
CA HIS A 52 5.56 30.00 0.40
C HIS A 52 6.50 29.63 -0.74
N LYS A 53 7.39 28.68 -0.51
CA LYS A 53 8.32 28.21 -1.53
C LYS A 53 7.65 27.32 -2.57
N ALA A 54 6.70 26.48 -2.17
CA ALA A 54 5.97 25.62 -3.09
C ALA A 54 5.20 26.37 -4.16
N ARG A 55 4.67 27.55 -3.82
CA ARG A 55 3.99 28.44 -4.78
C ARG A 55 4.89 28.92 -5.92
N ALA A 56 6.19 28.99 -5.71
CA ALA A 56 7.15 29.34 -6.73
C ALA A 56 7.59 28.18 -7.62
N THR A 57 7.14 26.96 -7.33
CA THR A 57 7.43 25.76 -8.13
C THR A 57 6.45 25.63 -9.30
N ALA A 58 6.77 24.73 -10.24
CA ALA A 58 5.86 24.39 -11.34
C ALA A 58 4.50 23.83 -10.87
N PHE A 59 4.40 23.36 -9.61
CA PHE A 59 3.16 22.83 -9.03
C PHE A 59 2.26 23.93 -8.46
N GLY A 60 2.79 25.12 -8.15
CA GLY A 60 2.05 26.25 -7.59
C GLY A 60 1.49 26.03 -6.18
N GLN A 61 1.71 24.87 -5.59
CA GLN A 61 1.24 24.44 -4.28
C GLN A 61 2.10 23.29 -3.73
N ARG A 62 1.94 22.96 -2.44
CA ARG A 62 2.65 21.82 -1.85
C ARG A 62 2.17 20.52 -2.48
N VAL A 63 3.14 19.66 -2.83
CA VAL A 63 2.88 18.29 -3.25
C VAL A 63 3.01 17.33 -2.07
N VAL A 64 2.22 16.27 -2.09
CA VAL A 64 2.33 15.19 -1.10
C VAL A 64 3.67 14.48 -1.29
N PHE A 65 4.36 14.21 -0.19
CA PHE A 65 5.60 13.45 -0.22
C PHE A 65 5.34 12.05 -0.83
N GLY A 66 6.14 11.67 -1.82
CA GLY A 66 5.90 10.44 -2.58
C GLY A 66 5.81 9.18 -1.70
N LEU A 67 6.65 9.05 -0.66
CA LEU A 67 6.56 7.91 0.25
C LEU A 67 5.31 7.94 1.14
N VAL A 68 4.71 9.11 1.41
CA VAL A 68 3.36 9.18 2.04
C VAL A 68 2.35 8.56 1.10
N THR A 69 2.36 8.96 -0.19
CA THR A 69 1.48 8.38 -1.20
C THR A 69 1.67 6.86 -1.30
N GLY A 70 2.90 6.38 -1.38
CA GLY A 70 3.21 4.96 -1.46
C GLY A 70 2.74 4.18 -0.22
N SER A 71 2.99 4.71 0.97
CA SER A 71 2.56 4.11 2.24
C SER A 71 1.04 4.00 2.34
N ILE A 72 0.31 5.04 1.90
CA ILE A 72 -1.16 5.03 1.87
C ILE A 72 -1.67 3.95 0.91
N VAL A 73 -1.11 3.85 -0.31
CA VAL A 73 -1.53 2.85 -1.29
C VAL A 73 -1.29 1.43 -0.78
N ILE A 74 -0.11 1.16 -0.21
CA ILE A 74 0.21 -0.14 0.38
C ILE A 74 -0.69 -0.42 1.59
N GLY A 75 -0.93 0.58 2.43
CA GLY A 75 -1.82 0.48 3.58
C GLY A 75 -3.26 0.12 3.20
N LEU A 76 -3.81 0.75 2.15
CA LEU A 76 -5.14 0.45 1.61
C LEU A 76 -5.25 -0.99 1.09
N ALA A 77 -4.14 -1.56 0.58
CA ALA A 77 -4.08 -2.93 0.09
C ALA A 77 -3.81 -3.97 1.18
N THR A 78 -3.29 -3.56 2.34
CA THR A 78 -2.73 -4.48 3.35
C THR A 78 -3.76 -5.45 3.89
N GLN A 79 -4.98 -5.02 4.18
CA GLN A 79 -6.02 -5.90 4.71
C GLN A 79 -6.33 -7.07 3.76
N ASP A 80 -6.27 -6.84 2.45
CA ASP A 80 -6.62 -7.85 1.46
C ASP A 80 -5.40 -8.69 1.00
N THR A 81 -4.17 -8.22 1.25
CA THR A 81 -2.95 -8.84 0.71
C THR A 81 -1.93 -9.27 1.76
N ALA A 82 -2.07 -8.83 3.01
CA ALA A 82 -1.09 -9.07 4.06
C ALA A 82 -1.68 -9.20 5.47
N GLU A 83 -2.98 -9.44 5.61
CA GLU A 83 -3.61 -9.65 6.94
C GLU A 83 -2.98 -10.85 7.66
N GLN A 84 -2.65 -11.91 6.92
CA GLN A 84 -2.01 -13.12 7.44
C GLN A 84 -0.49 -13.14 7.15
N ALA A 85 0.13 -11.97 7.07
CA ALA A 85 1.56 -11.87 6.81
C ALA A 85 2.39 -12.25 8.03
N LEU A 86 3.33 -13.14 7.84
CA LEU A 86 4.38 -13.48 8.80
C LEU A 86 5.58 -12.54 8.68
N ALA A 87 5.84 -12.05 7.47
CA ALA A 87 6.92 -11.10 7.20
C ALA A 87 6.71 -10.34 5.88
N GLU A 88 7.15 -9.09 5.87
CA GLU A 88 7.47 -8.32 4.68
C GLU A 88 8.87 -8.70 4.22
N LEU A 89 9.00 -9.24 3.02
CA LEU A 89 10.30 -9.68 2.51
C LEU A 89 10.97 -8.62 1.63
N ARG A 90 10.15 -7.91 0.85
CA ARG A 90 10.67 -6.99 -0.15
C ARG A 90 9.64 -5.95 -0.56
N LEU A 91 10.13 -4.73 -0.78
CA LEU A 91 9.40 -3.65 -1.41
C LEU A 91 10.33 -2.99 -2.43
N ASP A 92 10.02 -3.12 -3.71
CA ASP A 92 10.88 -2.60 -4.78
C ASP A 92 10.10 -2.04 -5.98
N LYS A 93 10.83 -1.60 -7.01
CA LYS A 93 10.29 -1.02 -8.26
C LYS A 93 9.28 0.10 -8.01
N LEU A 94 9.51 0.88 -6.94
CA LEU A 94 8.66 2.01 -6.62
C LEU A 94 8.78 3.09 -7.68
N ARG A 95 7.63 3.58 -8.16
CA ARG A 95 7.55 4.67 -9.11
C ARG A 95 6.43 5.63 -8.74
N PHE A 96 6.76 6.91 -8.67
CA PHE A 96 5.82 8.01 -8.48
C PHE A 96 5.51 8.59 -9.87
N ARG A 97 4.31 8.27 -10.39
CA ARG A 97 3.94 8.49 -11.79
C ARG A 97 3.39 9.89 -12.05
N ALA A 98 2.72 10.44 -11.07
CA ALA A 98 2.13 11.78 -11.13
C ALA A 98 2.10 12.40 -9.72
N PRO A 99 2.09 13.75 -9.61
CA PRO A 99 2.00 14.43 -8.33
C PRO A 99 0.64 14.19 -7.69
N VAL A 100 0.65 14.12 -6.36
CA VAL A 100 -0.53 14.06 -5.50
C VAL A 100 -0.58 15.32 -4.68
N PHE A 101 -1.76 15.89 -4.54
CA PHE A 101 -2.01 17.12 -3.80
C PHE A 101 -2.94 16.85 -2.60
N HIS A 102 -2.95 17.76 -1.64
CA HIS A 102 -3.92 17.73 -0.56
C HIS A 102 -5.34 17.84 -1.14
N GLY A 103 -6.23 16.99 -0.68
CA GLY A 103 -7.59 16.87 -1.22
C GLY A 103 -7.76 15.81 -2.30
N ASP A 104 -6.66 15.25 -2.86
CA ASP A 104 -6.77 14.12 -3.77
C ASP A 104 -7.22 12.85 -3.03
N SER A 105 -8.17 12.13 -3.63
CA SER A 105 -8.63 10.84 -3.13
C SER A 105 -7.99 9.70 -3.91
N LEU A 106 -7.47 8.72 -3.19
CA LEU A 106 -6.78 7.56 -3.74
C LEU A 106 -7.55 6.27 -3.49
N THR A 107 -7.53 5.40 -4.49
CA THR A 107 -7.93 3.99 -4.41
C THR A 107 -6.73 3.12 -4.74
N ALA A 108 -6.56 2.01 -4.04
CA ALA A 108 -5.51 1.03 -4.34
C ALA A 108 -6.04 -0.12 -5.20
N TYR A 109 -5.17 -0.62 -6.06
CA TYR A 109 -5.36 -1.82 -6.88
C TYR A 109 -4.16 -2.74 -6.72
N THR A 110 -4.36 -4.03 -6.92
CA THR A 110 -3.30 -5.03 -6.80
C THR A 110 -3.42 -6.10 -7.87
N ASP A 111 -2.28 -6.44 -8.46
CA ASP A 111 -2.13 -7.63 -9.32
C ASP A 111 -1.25 -8.65 -8.57
N VAL A 112 -1.64 -9.93 -8.59
CA VAL A 112 -0.80 -11.04 -8.11
C VAL A 112 0.16 -11.45 -9.22
N LEU A 113 1.45 -11.19 -9.03
CA LEU A 113 2.46 -11.43 -10.06
C LEU A 113 3.06 -12.84 -9.98
N GLU A 114 3.30 -13.33 -8.76
CA GLU A 114 4.00 -14.57 -8.52
C GLU A 114 3.54 -15.20 -7.21
N LYS A 115 3.57 -16.51 -7.17
CA LYS A 115 3.29 -17.31 -5.98
C LYS A 115 4.27 -18.47 -5.93
N ARG A 116 4.99 -18.61 -4.83
CA ARG A 116 5.98 -19.68 -4.66
C ARG A 116 5.96 -20.24 -3.25
N ALA A 117 6.35 -21.50 -3.11
CA ALA A 117 6.56 -22.09 -1.78
C ALA A 117 7.64 -21.29 -1.04
N GLY A 118 7.45 -21.11 0.26
CA GLY A 118 8.49 -20.62 1.16
C GLY A 118 9.42 -21.75 1.59
N ASP A 119 10.50 -21.38 2.29
CA ASP A 119 11.41 -22.37 2.90
C ASP A 119 10.78 -23.05 4.13
N ARG A 120 9.65 -22.52 4.59
CA ARG A 120 8.86 -23.04 5.72
C ARG A 120 7.64 -23.79 5.20
N ALA A 121 7.31 -24.91 5.85
CA ALA A 121 6.13 -25.71 5.53
C ALA A 121 4.80 -24.96 5.80
N ASP A 122 4.81 -24.06 6.80
CA ASP A 122 3.65 -23.30 7.27
C ASP A 122 3.39 -21.99 6.52
N ALA A 123 4.22 -21.67 5.49
CA ALA A 123 4.14 -20.41 4.78
C ALA A 123 4.45 -20.52 3.29
N GLY A 124 4.07 -19.50 2.55
CA GLY A 124 4.42 -19.31 1.16
C GLY A 124 4.60 -17.84 0.81
N VAL A 125 5.29 -17.56 -0.26
CA VAL A 125 5.58 -16.17 -0.69
C VAL A 125 4.67 -15.80 -1.84
N VAL A 126 4.05 -14.63 -1.72
CA VAL A 126 3.27 -14.01 -2.81
C VAL A 126 3.90 -12.67 -3.16
N ARG A 127 4.06 -12.43 -4.47
CA ARG A 127 4.51 -11.16 -5.01
C ARG A 127 3.35 -10.43 -5.63
N PHE A 128 3.15 -9.23 -5.15
CA PHE A 128 2.09 -8.33 -5.58
C PHE A 128 2.66 -7.14 -6.34
N LYS A 129 1.89 -6.58 -7.25
CA LYS A 129 2.09 -5.22 -7.77
C LYS A 129 0.92 -4.36 -7.33
N HIS A 130 1.22 -3.27 -6.64
CA HIS A 130 0.24 -2.32 -6.16
C HIS A 130 0.23 -1.06 -7.03
N TRP A 131 -0.96 -0.47 -7.20
CA TRP A 131 -1.20 0.75 -7.92
C TRP A 131 -1.99 1.72 -7.06
N GLY A 132 -1.61 2.99 -7.08
CA GLY A 132 -2.40 4.07 -6.50
C GLY A 132 -3.03 4.88 -7.62
N VAL A 133 -4.35 5.08 -7.57
CA VAL A 133 -5.12 5.74 -8.61
C VAL A 133 -5.99 6.82 -8.00
N LYS A 134 -5.95 8.04 -8.57
CA LYS A 134 -6.87 9.13 -8.22
C LYS A 134 -8.28 8.85 -8.72
N HIS A 135 -9.25 9.62 -8.22
CA HIS A 135 -10.66 9.54 -8.65
C HIS A 135 -10.85 9.82 -10.15
N ASP A 136 -9.95 10.56 -10.79
CA ASP A 136 -9.96 10.87 -12.23
C ASP A 136 -9.30 9.78 -13.10
N GLY A 137 -8.84 8.68 -12.50
CA GLY A 137 -8.16 7.58 -13.17
C GLY A 137 -6.65 7.75 -13.33
N THR A 138 -6.06 8.84 -12.85
CA THR A 138 -4.62 9.07 -12.92
C THR A 138 -3.87 8.12 -12.00
N ILE A 139 -2.95 7.32 -12.56
CA ILE A 139 -2.04 6.48 -11.78
C ILE A 139 -0.95 7.37 -11.18
N VAL A 140 -0.84 7.37 -9.86
CA VAL A 140 0.12 8.19 -9.11
C VAL A 140 1.28 7.41 -8.53
N PHE A 141 1.06 6.13 -8.27
CA PHE A 141 2.05 5.25 -7.64
C PHE A 141 1.96 3.84 -8.23
N GLU A 142 3.11 3.18 -8.35
CA GLU A 142 3.22 1.74 -8.52
C GLU A 142 4.41 1.21 -7.73
N GLY A 143 4.30 -0.03 -7.24
CA GLY A 143 5.36 -0.72 -6.52
C GLY A 143 5.11 -2.21 -6.44
N GLU A 144 6.17 -3.00 -6.30
CA GLU A 144 6.10 -4.44 -6.11
C GLU A 144 6.46 -4.79 -4.67
N ARG A 145 5.75 -5.77 -4.11
CA ARG A 145 5.86 -6.20 -2.71
C ARG A 145 5.89 -7.72 -2.63
N GLU A 146 6.82 -8.28 -1.90
CA GLU A 146 6.83 -9.71 -1.56
C GLU A 146 6.48 -9.90 -0.10
N VAL A 147 5.51 -10.78 0.15
CA VAL A 147 4.99 -11.06 1.50
C VAL A 147 5.08 -12.56 1.75
N LEU A 148 5.58 -12.93 2.93
CA LEU A 148 5.51 -14.29 3.46
C LEU A 148 4.16 -14.43 4.16
N LEU A 149 3.27 -15.23 3.59
CA LEU A 149 1.92 -15.45 4.08
C LEU A 149 1.80 -16.80 4.76
N GLU A 150 1.07 -16.83 5.87
CA GLU A 150 0.71 -18.06 6.54
C GLU A 150 -0.12 -18.97 5.63
N ARG A 151 0.07 -20.29 5.76
CA ARG A 151 -0.80 -21.29 5.14
C ARG A 151 -1.99 -21.60 6.02
N ARG A 152 -3.17 -21.69 5.44
CA ARG A 152 -4.41 -22.02 6.14
C ARG A 152 -4.31 -23.34 6.93
N SER A 153 -3.59 -24.33 6.41
CA SER A 153 -3.39 -25.62 7.05
C SER A 153 -2.60 -25.58 8.36
N HIS A 154 -1.92 -24.47 8.64
CA HIS A 154 -1.08 -24.29 9.83
C HIS A 154 -1.65 -23.27 10.81
N ARG A 155 -2.85 -22.75 10.53
CA ARG A 155 -3.55 -21.88 11.47
C ARG A 155 -3.76 -22.62 12.79
N ALA A 156 -3.21 -22.08 13.89
CA ALA A 156 -3.52 -22.58 15.20
C ALA A 156 -5.04 -22.48 15.43
N ALA A 157 -5.65 -23.56 15.94
CA ALA A 157 -7.06 -23.52 16.31
C ALA A 157 -7.29 -22.35 17.30
N PRO A 158 -8.38 -21.58 17.16
CA PRO A 158 -8.67 -20.52 18.13
C PRO A 158 -8.73 -21.11 19.53
N ARG A 159 -7.95 -20.53 20.45
CA ARG A 159 -7.95 -20.89 21.87
C ARG A 159 -9.24 -20.47 22.54
#